data_46ff08b7edc1d364c1e431af8d48ea37
#
_entry.id   46ff08b7edc1d364c1e431af8d48ea37
#
_cell.length_a   1.000
_cell.length_b   1.000
_cell.length_c   1.000
_cell.angle_alpha   90.00
_cell.angle_beta   90.00
_cell.angle_gamma   90.00
#
_symmetry.space_group_name_H-M   'P 1'
#
loop_
_entity.id
_entity.type
_entity.pdbx_description
1 polymer ?
#
loop_
_entity_poly.entity_id
_entity_poly.type
_entity_poly.pdbx_seq_one_letter_code
_entity_poly.pdbx_strand_id
1 'polypeptide(L)'
;KELKYIRLVAKQTSAYTTVVKAAADAVTQQAPYPTPNPLADQLKIVARLIKGGLKTKIYQVNYGSFDTHSLQTTTTDPTAGSHATLLKNVSDAIKAFQDDLKFLQIEDRVMGMTFSEFGRRIKSNSSTGTDHGAAAPMFLFGKNVVSKIWGDNPAIPANVNVNDNIPMQYDFRSVYASMM
;
A
#
# COMPACT_ATOMS: atom_id res chain seq x y z
N LYS A 1 0.79 -33.95 -22.97
CA LYS A 1 1.60 -33.26 -21.95
C LYS A 1 0.80 -32.14 -21.26
N GLU A 2 0.12 -31.29 -22.03
CA GLU A 2 -0.66 -30.11 -21.52
C GLU A 2 -1.77 -30.51 -20.54
N LEU A 3 -2.57 -31.53 -20.86
CA LEU A 3 -3.66 -31.98 -19.98
C LEU A 3 -3.14 -32.44 -18.60
N LYS A 4 -1.96 -33.10 -18.58
CA LYS A 4 -1.34 -33.50 -17.30
C LYS A 4 -0.91 -32.30 -16.49
N TYR A 5 -0.36 -31.28 -17.14
CA TYR A 5 0.04 -30.03 -16.50
C TYR A 5 -1.17 -29.29 -15.93
N ILE A 6 -2.23 -29.10 -16.71
CA ILE A 6 -3.47 -28.45 -16.28
C ILE A 6 -4.07 -29.18 -15.05
N ARG A 7 -4.12 -30.51 -15.08
CA ARG A 7 -4.62 -31.30 -13.94
C ARG A 7 -3.73 -31.14 -12.69
N LEU A 8 -2.43 -31.07 -12.86
CA LEU A 8 -1.49 -30.86 -11.76
C LEU A 8 -1.70 -29.47 -11.13
N VAL A 9 -1.78 -28.41 -11.96
CA VAL A 9 -2.04 -27.04 -11.50
C VAL A 9 -3.38 -26.96 -10.77
N ALA A 10 -4.44 -27.54 -11.34
CA ALA A 10 -5.77 -27.56 -10.69
C ALA A 10 -5.75 -28.25 -9.33
N LYS A 11 -5.04 -29.40 -9.23
CA LYS A 11 -4.88 -30.12 -7.96
C LYS A 11 -4.10 -29.29 -6.92
N GLN A 12 -3.00 -28.67 -7.33
CA GLN A 12 -2.20 -27.82 -6.44
C GLN A 12 -2.98 -26.58 -5.98
N THR A 13 -3.70 -25.94 -6.89
CA THR A 13 -4.57 -24.78 -6.56
C THR A 13 -5.66 -25.19 -5.56
N SER A 14 -6.34 -26.31 -5.78
CA SER A 14 -7.36 -26.81 -4.86
C SER A 14 -6.79 -27.10 -3.48
N ALA A 15 -5.64 -27.77 -3.40
CA ALA A 15 -4.97 -28.06 -2.14
C ALA A 15 -4.56 -26.76 -1.41
N TYR A 16 -4.00 -25.79 -2.13
CA TYR A 16 -3.61 -24.51 -1.56
C TYR A 16 -4.84 -23.71 -1.07
N THR A 17 -5.91 -23.67 -1.83
CA THR A 17 -7.18 -23.02 -1.43
C THR A 17 -7.70 -23.58 -0.09
N THR A 18 -7.60 -24.89 0.12
CA THR A 18 -7.98 -25.51 1.39
C THR A 18 -7.13 -24.99 2.56
N VAL A 19 -5.82 -24.88 2.36
CA VAL A 19 -4.90 -24.35 3.39
C VAL A 19 -5.18 -22.88 3.69
N VAL A 20 -5.40 -22.06 2.66
CA VAL A 20 -5.74 -20.63 2.81
C VAL A 20 -7.07 -20.49 3.57
N LYS A 21 -8.09 -21.26 3.18
CA LYS A 21 -9.39 -21.24 3.85
C LYS A 21 -9.28 -21.65 5.32
N ALA A 22 -8.57 -22.73 5.63
CA ALA A 22 -8.37 -23.17 6.99
C ALA A 22 -7.67 -22.12 7.86
N ALA A 23 -6.63 -21.44 7.32
CA ALA A 23 -5.97 -20.35 8.01
C ALA A 23 -6.91 -19.16 8.28
N ALA A 24 -7.74 -18.78 7.30
CA ALA A 24 -8.72 -17.73 7.47
C ALA A 24 -9.80 -18.09 8.50
N ASP A 25 -10.31 -19.30 8.47
CA ASP A 25 -11.40 -19.79 9.35
C ASP A 25 -10.92 -19.98 10.82
N ALA A 26 -9.62 -20.15 11.03
CA ALA A 26 -9.04 -20.24 12.38
C ALA A 26 -9.13 -18.92 13.17
N VAL A 27 -9.43 -17.80 12.52
CA VAL A 27 -9.53 -16.48 13.16
C VAL A 27 -10.97 -16.01 13.14
N THR A 28 -11.62 -16.02 14.29
CA THR A 28 -13.05 -15.69 14.44
C THR A 28 -13.30 -14.25 14.86
N GLN A 29 -12.28 -13.58 15.42
CA GLN A 29 -12.39 -12.20 15.90
C GLN A 29 -11.23 -11.36 15.40
N GLN A 30 -11.52 -10.11 15.05
CA GLN A 30 -10.57 -9.10 14.60
C GLN A 30 -10.97 -7.73 15.15
N ALA A 31 -10.01 -6.81 15.19
CA ALA A 31 -10.31 -5.40 15.43
C ALA A 31 -11.18 -4.82 14.30
N PRO A 32 -11.92 -3.71 14.56
CA PRO A 32 -12.76 -3.10 13.54
C PRO A 32 -11.95 -2.47 12.40
N TYR A 33 -12.50 -2.54 11.19
CA TYR A 33 -11.96 -1.89 10.00
C TYR A 33 -12.95 -0.88 9.43
N PRO A 34 -12.45 0.21 8.81
CA PRO A 34 -13.32 1.20 8.17
C PRO A 34 -14.04 0.58 6.95
N THR A 35 -15.30 0.96 6.77
CA THR A 35 -16.13 0.51 5.64
C THR A 35 -16.96 1.69 5.12
N PRO A 36 -17.07 1.91 3.80
CA PRO A 36 -16.41 1.15 2.74
C PRO A 36 -14.92 1.53 2.56
N ASN A 37 -14.02 0.58 2.57
CA ASN A 37 -12.62 0.80 2.23
C ASN A 37 -12.01 -0.50 1.66
N PRO A 38 -11.86 -0.61 0.32
CA PRO A 38 -11.37 -1.84 -0.32
C PRO A 38 -9.96 -2.26 0.10
N LEU A 39 -9.08 -1.31 0.49
CA LEU A 39 -7.76 -1.63 1.03
C LEU A 39 -7.87 -2.25 2.42
N ALA A 40 -8.74 -1.69 3.25
CA ALA A 40 -9.01 -2.22 4.59
C ALA A 40 -9.54 -3.66 4.54
N ASP A 41 -10.43 -3.96 3.59
CA ASP A 41 -10.96 -5.32 3.39
C ASP A 41 -9.85 -6.31 3.03
N GLN A 42 -8.91 -5.94 2.15
CA GLN A 42 -7.77 -6.77 1.79
C GLN A 42 -6.82 -6.98 2.98
N LEU A 43 -6.48 -5.91 3.71
CA LEU A 43 -5.59 -5.98 4.87
C LEU A 43 -6.20 -6.81 6.00
N LYS A 44 -7.52 -6.75 6.18
CA LYS A 44 -8.26 -7.59 7.13
C LYS A 44 -8.07 -9.09 6.82
N ILE A 45 -8.13 -9.46 5.55
CA ILE A 45 -7.87 -10.84 5.12
C ILE A 45 -6.41 -11.21 5.40
N VAL A 46 -5.46 -10.35 5.08
CA VAL A 46 -4.02 -10.57 5.33
C VAL A 46 -3.76 -10.84 6.82
N ALA A 47 -4.31 -10.03 7.72
CA ALA A 47 -4.17 -10.22 9.16
C ALA A 47 -4.68 -11.61 9.61
N ARG A 48 -5.84 -12.03 9.10
CA ARG A 48 -6.41 -13.36 9.37
C ARG A 48 -5.49 -14.49 8.91
N LEU A 49 -4.95 -14.39 7.70
CA LEU A 49 -4.08 -15.42 7.13
C LEU A 49 -2.78 -15.56 7.93
N ILE A 50 -2.18 -14.44 8.33
CA ILE A 50 -0.97 -14.43 9.16
C ILE A 50 -1.25 -15.06 10.54
N LYS A 51 -2.33 -14.63 11.20
CA LYS A 51 -2.74 -15.15 12.52
C LYS A 51 -3.10 -16.63 12.44
N GLY A 52 -3.78 -17.05 11.38
CA GLY A 52 -4.16 -18.44 11.14
C GLY A 52 -3.00 -19.36 10.75
N GLY A 53 -1.78 -18.84 10.71
CA GLY A 53 -0.55 -19.63 10.56
C GLY A 53 -0.17 -19.94 9.11
N LEU A 54 -0.73 -19.22 8.12
CA LEU A 54 -0.29 -19.37 6.74
C LEU A 54 1.21 -18.99 6.62
N LYS A 55 1.97 -19.82 5.89
CA LYS A 55 3.44 -19.68 5.78
C LYS A 55 3.91 -18.69 4.71
N THR A 56 2.99 -18.00 4.05
CA THR A 56 3.29 -16.94 3.09
C THR A 56 4.05 -15.81 3.79
N LYS A 57 5.17 -15.40 3.20
CA LYS A 57 6.04 -14.36 3.76
C LYS A 57 5.73 -12.96 3.22
N ILE A 58 5.24 -12.88 1.99
CA ILE A 58 4.99 -11.61 1.29
C ILE A 58 3.52 -11.58 0.87
N TYR A 59 2.81 -10.54 1.28
CA TYR A 59 1.45 -10.24 0.87
C TYR A 59 1.45 -8.92 0.12
N GLN A 60 0.82 -8.89 -1.03
CA GLN A 60 0.61 -7.68 -1.80
C GLN A 60 -0.88 -7.36 -1.86
N VAL A 61 -1.22 -6.13 -1.54
CA VAL A 61 -2.58 -5.58 -1.64
C VAL A 61 -2.54 -4.33 -2.52
N ASN A 62 -3.63 -4.05 -3.21
CA ASN A 62 -3.69 -2.95 -4.17
C ASN A 62 -4.81 -1.96 -3.81
N TYR A 63 -4.49 -0.68 -3.94
CA TYR A 63 -5.47 0.38 -3.85
C TYR A 63 -5.24 1.38 -4.99
N GLY A 64 -6.18 1.45 -5.92
CA GLY A 64 -6.07 2.21 -7.15
C GLY A 64 -6.56 3.65 -7.07
N SER A 65 -6.76 4.24 -8.25
CA SER A 65 -7.29 5.60 -8.47
C SER A 65 -6.34 6.74 -8.11
N PHE A 66 -5.05 6.47 -7.90
CA PHE A 66 -4.05 7.51 -7.65
C PHE A 66 -3.62 8.25 -8.92
N ASP A 67 -4.03 7.80 -10.09
CA ASP A 67 -3.72 8.46 -11.37
C ASP A 67 -4.60 9.69 -11.60
N THR A 68 -4.41 10.71 -10.76
CA THR A 68 -5.24 11.92 -10.68
C THR A 68 -4.68 13.03 -11.58
N HIS A 69 -4.80 12.87 -12.90
CA HIS A 69 -4.45 13.91 -13.86
C HIS A 69 -5.42 15.09 -13.85
N SER A 70 -6.61 14.90 -13.27
CA SER A 70 -7.62 15.94 -13.11
C SER A 70 -8.32 15.79 -11.76
N LEU A 71 -8.89 16.88 -11.26
CA LEU A 71 -9.65 16.91 -10.01
C LEU A 71 -8.92 16.26 -8.81
N GLN A 72 -7.59 16.33 -8.82
CA GLN A 72 -6.75 15.85 -7.71
C GLN A 72 -7.05 16.63 -6.45
N THR A 73 -7.24 17.93 -6.60
CA THR A 73 -7.67 18.86 -5.56
C THR A 73 -8.95 19.58 -5.99
N THR A 74 -9.59 20.28 -5.09
CA THR A 74 -10.65 21.23 -5.46
C THR A 74 -10.05 22.53 -5.99
N THR A 75 -10.84 23.31 -6.73
CA THR A 75 -10.40 24.62 -7.25
C THR A 75 -10.20 25.67 -6.16
N THR A 76 -10.85 25.51 -5.02
CA THR A 76 -10.86 26.47 -3.92
C THR A 76 -10.01 26.06 -2.72
N ASP A 77 -9.72 24.76 -2.59
CA ASP A 77 -8.93 24.21 -1.50
C ASP A 77 -7.97 23.12 -2.00
N PRO A 78 -6.67 23.40 -2.08
CA PRO A 78 -5.67 22.43 -2.53
C PRO A 78 -5.44 21.27 -1.54
N THR A 79 -5.98 21.34 -0.33
CA THR A 79 -5.87 20.27 0.67
C THR A 79 -7.07 19.31 0.64
N ALA A 80 -8.09 19.61 -0.15
CA ALA A 80 -9.29 18.80 -0.33
C ALA A 80 -9.35 18.24 -1.76
N GLY A 81 -10.12 17.18 -1.96
CA GLY A 81 -10.33 16.56 -3.27
C GLY A 81 -10.07 15.06 -3.28
N SER A 82 -9.97 14.50 -4.48
CA SER A 82 -9.84 13.05 -4.65
C SER A 82 -8.56 12.50 -4.01
N HIS A 83 -7.45 13.20 -4.15
CA HIS A 83 -6.16 12.75 -3.59
C HIS A 83 -6.15 12.70 -2.08
N ALA A 84 -6.71 13.73 -1.43
CA ALA A 84 -6.86 13.76 0.03
C ALA A 84 -7.72 12.60 0.54
N THR A 85 -8.80 12.28 -0.16
CA THR A 85 -9.67 11.14 0.15
C THR A 85 -8.93 9.81 -0.01
N LEU A 86 -8.16 9.64 -1.08
CA LEU A 86 -7.36 8.43 -1.29
C LEU A 86 -6.32 8.24 -0.19
N LEU A 87 -5.58 9.29 0.16
CA LEU A 87 -4.59 9.24 1.25
C LEU A 87 -5.24 8.94 2.60
N LYS A 88 -6.40 9.54 2.87
CA LYS A 88 -7.16 9.24 4.08
C LYS A 88 -7.54 7.76 4.15
N ASN A 89 -8.04 7.19 3.06
CA ASN A 89 -8.43 5.78 3.00
C ASN A 89 -7.23 4.85 3.23
N VAL A 90 -6.07 5.18 2.67
CA VAL A 90 -4.82 4.43 2.92
C VAL A 90 -4.42 4.51 4.39
N SER A 91 -4.43 5.72 4.96
CA SER A 91 -4.08 5.95 6.36
C SER A 91 -5.00 5.19 7.31
N ASP A 92 -6.31 5.29 7.10
CA ASP A 92 -7.31 4.61 7.93
C ASP A 92 -7.17 3.07 7.83
N ALA A 93 -6.92 2.55 6.63
CA ALA A 93 -6.72 1.11 6.41
C ALA A 93 -5.45 0.58 7.08
N ILE A 94 -4.32 1.29 6.96
CA ILE A 94 -3.06 0.92 7.61
C ILE A 94 -3.20 0.99 9.13
N LYS A 95 -3.85 2.04 9.65
CA LYS A 95 -4.09 2.16 11.08
C LYS A 95 -4.91 0.98 11.60
N ALA A 96 -6.03 0.66 10.95
CA ALA A 96 -6.88 -0.46 11.35
C ALA A 96 -6.13 -1.80 11.28
N PHE A 97 -5.29 -1.97 10.27
CA PHE A 97 -4.45 -3.17 10.14
C PHE A 97 -3.46 -3.29 11.31
N GLN A 98 -2.78 -2.22 11.69
CA GLN A 98 -1.86 -2.24 12.82
C GLN A 98 -2.59 -2.50 14.15
N ASP A 99 -3.76 -1.90 14.35
CA ASP A 99 -4.60 -2.14 15.52
C ASP A 99 -5.03 -3.63 15.59
N ASP A 100 -5.37 -4.23 14.45
CA ASP A 100 -5.75 -5.64 14.36
C ASP A 100 -4.56 -6.58 14.60
N LEU A 101 -3.39 -6.28 14.05
CA LEU A 101 -2.17 -7.05 14.32
C LEU A 101 -1.85 -7.06 15.83
N LYS A 102 -2.06 -5.93 16.51
CA LYS A 102 -1.89 -5.81 17.95
C LYS A 102 -2.96 -6.62 18.69
N PHE A 103 -4.23 -6.49 18.32
CA PHE A 103 -5.33 -7.27 18.88
C PHE A 103 -5.08 -8.78 18.75
N LEU A 104 -4.59 -9.21 17.59
CA LEU A 104 -4.25 -10.59 17.30
C LEU A 104 -2.92 -11.05 17.91
N GLN A 105 -2.16 -10.17 18.55
CA GLN A 105 -0.85 -10.44 19.15
C GLN A 105 0.19 -10.99 18.14
N ILE A 106 0.23 -10.39 16.95
CA ILE A 106 1.17 -10.75 15.88
C ILE A 106 1.92 -9.54 15.31
N GLU A 107 1.81 -8.37 15.94
CA GLU A 107 2.41 -7.13 15.48
C GLU A 107 3.94 -7.17 15.34
N ASP A 108 4.62 -8.00 16.13
CA ASP A 108 6.08 -8.21 16.06
C ASP A 108 6.54 -8.95 14.81
N ARG A 109 5.63 -9.58 14.09
CA ARG A 109 5.91 -10.44 12.95
C ARG A 109 5.66 -9.77 11.60
N VAL A 110 5.15 -8.55 11.61
CA VAL A 110 4.65 -7.90 10.39
C VAL A 110 5.27 -6.53 10.25
N MET A 111 5.81 -6.28 9.08
CA MET A 111 6.25 -4.98 8.61
C MET A 111 5.63 -4.74 7.24
N GLY A 112 5.21 -3.52 6.98
CA GLY A 112 4.61 -3.15 5.71
C GLY A 112 5.29 -1.94 5.10
N MET A 113 5.15 -1.82 3.79
CA MET A 113 5.56 -0.63 3.05
C MET A 113 4.56 -0.31 1.95
N THR A 114 4.46 0.96 1.60
CA THR A 114 3.76 1.39 0.39
C THR A 114 4.74 1.51 -0.78
N PHE A 115 4.26 1.31 -1.99
CA PHE A 115 4.99 1.61 -3.21
C PHE A 115 4.03 2.06 -4.30
N SER A 116 4.54 2.80 -5.28
CA SER A 116 3.79 3.25 -6.45
C SER A 116 4.68 3.17 -7.68
N GLU A 117 4.09 2.98 -8.84
CA GLU A 117 4.77 2.91 -10.13
C GLU A 117 5.22 4.29 -10.64
N PHE A 118 4.64 5.37 -10.14
CA PHE A 118 5.00 6.73 -10.53
C PHE A 118 4.97 7.70 -9.34
N GLY A 119 5.71 8.80 -9.47
CA GLY A 119 5.59 9.99 -8.65
C GLY A 119 4.78 11.07 -9.34
N ARG A 120 4.84 12.29 -8.84
CA ARG A 120 4.13 13.45 -9.42
C ARG A 120 5.12 14.57 -9.76
N ARG A 121 4.83 15.31 -10.85
CA ARG A 121 5.53 16.54 -11.19
C ARG A 121 5.25 17.61 -10.15
N ILE A 122 6.18 18.58 -10.06
CA ILE A 122 6.09 19.68 -9.09
C ILE A 122 4.90 20.58 -9.44
N LYS A 123 4.74 20.93 -10.72
CA LYS A 123 3.73 21.88 -11.19
C LYS A 123 2.41 21.16 -11.46
N SER A 124 1.32 21.73 -10.95
CA SER A 124 -0.03 21.32 -11.31
C SER A 124 -0.34 21.64 -12.78
N ASN A 125 -1.18 20.83 -13.40
CA ASN A 125 -1.71 21.08 -14.74
C ASN A 125 -2.98 21.95 -14.72
N SER A 126 -3.54 22.26 -15.90
CA SER A 126 -4.74 23.10 -16.02
C SER A 126 -6.03 22.45 -15.55
N SER A 127 -6.00 21.15 -15.21
CA SER A 127 -7.18 20.36 -14.79
C SER A 127 -7.22 20.12 -13.28
N THR A 128 -6.53 20.93 -12.48
CA THR A 128 -6.39 20.77 -11.01
C THR A 128 -5.81 19.41 -10.61
N GLY A 129 -4.96 18.85 -11.46
CA GLY A 129 -4.23 17.61 -11.26
C GLY A 129 -2.73 17.78 -11.44
N THR A 130 -2.00 16.69 -11.46
CA THR A 130 -0.58 16.65 -11.77
C THR A 130 -0.27 15.51 -12.72
N ASP A 131 0.74 15.70 -13.56
CA ASP A 131 1.26 14.63 -14.42
C ASP A 131 2.25 13.74 -13.67
N HIS A 132 2.55 12.57 -14.24
CA HIS A 132 3.51 11.64 -13.66
C HIS A 132 4.89 12.28 -13.53
N GLY A 133 5.53 12.02 -12.40
CA GLY A 133 6.87 12.49 -12.07
C GLY A 133 7.78 11.35 -11.60
N ALA A 134 9.03 11.73 -11.30
CA ALA A 134 10.10 10.78 -11.04
C ALA A 134 10.17 10.26 -9.59
N ALA A 135 9.69 11.02 -8.62
CA ALA A 135 9.83 10.69 -7.21
C ALA A 135 8.50 10.68 -6.46
N ALA A 136 8.38 9.79 -5.50
CA ALA A 136 7.23 9.66 -4.61
C ALA A 136 7.69 9.31 -3.19
N PRO A 137 6.92 9.68 -2.15
CA PRO A 137 7.18 9.21 -0.80
C PRO A 137 6.86 7.71 -0.69
N MET A 138 7.63 7.02 0.16
CA MET A 138 7.39 5.64 0.55
C MET A 138 7.19 5.60 2.05
N PHE A 139 6.14 4.94 2.52
CA PHE A 139 5.85 4.77 3.93
C PHE A 139 6.19 3.36 4.37
N LEU A 140 6.94 3.25 5.46
CA LEU A 140 7.20 2.00 6.15
C LEU A 140 6.42 2.02 7.47
N PHE A 141 5.80 0.90 7.82
CA PHE A 141 5.01 0.79 9.04
C PHE A 141 5.14 -0.59 9.68
N GLY A 142 4.95 -0.64 10.98
CA GLY A 142 5.05 -1.85 11.79
C GLY A 142 5.62 -1.52 13.15
N LYS A 143 5.41 -2.39 14.13
CA LYS A 143 5.85 -2.17 15.52
C LYS A 143 7.35 -1.92 15.66
N ASN A 144 8.15 -2.61 14.88
CA ASN A 144 9.62 -2.56 14.96
C ASN A 144 10.24 -1.52 14.01
N VAL A 145 9.42 -0.74 13.31
CA VAL A 145 9.91 0.33 12.44
C VAL A 145 10.24 1.55 13.29
N VAL A 146 11.49 2.02 13.19
CA VAL A 146 11.91 3.25 13.86
C VAL A 146 11.25 4.44 13.20
N SER A 147 10.47 5.20 13.97
CA SER A 147 9.78 6.40 13.48
C SER A 147 10.79 7.49 13.13
N LYS A 148 11.01 7.72 11.84
CA LYS A 148 11.95 8.71 11.32
C LYS A 148 11.57 9.09 9.89
N ILE A 149 11.87 10.34 9.51
CA ILE A 149 11.89 10.77 8.12
C ILE A 149 13.30 10.52 7.58
N TRP A 150 13.39 9.76 6.50
CA TRP A 150 14.62 9.49 5.76
C TRP A 150 14.64 10.35 4.51
N GLY A 151 15.76 11.02 4.28
CA GLY A 151 15.95 11.97 3.18
C GLY A 151 15.69 13.41 3.62
N ASP A 152 16.04 14.30 2.73
CA ASP A 152 15.87 15.74 2.91
C ASP A 152 14.58 16.22 2.26
N ASN A 153 13.98 17.26 2.81
CA ASN A 153 12.87 17.92 2.12
C ASN A 153 13.37 18.44 0.76
N PRO A 154 12.67 18.10 -0.34
CA PRO A 154 13.09 18.57 -1.65
C PRO A 154 13.02 20.09 -1.73
N ALA A 155 14.09 20.70 -2.22
CA ALA A 155 14.09 22.12 -2.54
C ALA A 155 13.23 22.36 -3.78
N ILE A 156 12.12 23.07 -3.64
CA ILE A 156 11.24 23.43 -4.74
C ILE A 156 11.63 24.84 -5.21
N PRO A 157 12.12 25.02 -6.47
CA PRO A 157 12.45 26.32 -6.99
C PRO A 157 11.22 27.26 -7.06
N ALA A 158 11.45 28.57 -6.93
CA ALA A 158 10.38 29.56 -7.05
C ALA A 158 9.74 29.56 -8.47
N ASN A 159 10.54 29.25 -9.49
CA ASN A 159 10.08 29.10 -10.87
C ASN A 159 10.20 27.63 -11.29
N VAL A 160 9.06 27.01 -11.58
CA VAL A 160 8.95 25.61 -11.97
C VAL A 160 8.32 25.50 -13.35
N ASN A 161 8.95 24.74 -14.24
CA ASN A 161 8.42 24.43 -15.57
C ASN A 161 7.48 23.23 -15.51
N VAL A 162 6.68 23.04 -16.55
CA VAL A 162 5.67 21.95 -16.63
C VAL A 162 6.31 20.57 -16.51
N ASN A 163 7.55 20.42 -16.99
CA ASN A 163 8.25 19.12 -17.00
C ASN A 163 9.20 18.91 -15.81
N ASP A 164 9.27 19.84 -14.87
CA ASP A 164 10.19 19.74 -13.74
C ASP A 164 9.72 18.66 -12.77
N ASN A 165 10.71 17.91 -12.29
CA ASN A 165 10.52 16.79 -11.37
C ASN A 165 11.34 17.00 -10.10
N ILE A 166 10.85 16.41 -9.01
CA ILE A 166 11.68 16.22 -7.81
C ILE A 166 12.64 15.07 -8.10
N PRO A 167 13.96 15.24 -7.89
CA PRO A 167 14.92 14.17 -8.05
C PRO A 167 14.69 13.07 -7.01
N MET A 168 14.84 11.82 -7.41
CA MET A 168 14.80 10.68 -6.52
C MET A 168 16.05 10.68 -5.62
N GLN A 169 15.85 10.62 -4.30
CA GLN A 169 16.96 10.59 -3.33
C GLN A 169 17.45 9.18 -3.02
N TYR A 170 16.54 8.23 -3.01
CA TYR A 170 16.82 6.82 -2.74
C TYR A 170 16.30 5.93 -3.87
N ASP A 171 17.09 4.96 -4.26
CA ASP A 171 16.66 3.90 -5.17
C ASP A 171 15.71 2.98 -4.40
N PHE A 172 14.50 2.76 -4.94
CA PHE A 172 13.50 1.88 -4.33
C PHE A 172 14.03 0.45 -4.10
N ARG A 173 14.94 -0.02 -4.96
CA ARG A 173 15.56 -1.36 -4.83
C ARG A 173 16.38 -1.47 -3.55
N SER A 174 17.08 -0.39 -3.18
CA SER A 174 17.84 -0.34 -1.93
C SER A 174 16.93 -0.38 -0.71
N VAL A 175 15.78 0.30 -0.79
CA VAL A 175 14.77 0.24 0.28
C VAL A 175 14.22 -1.18 0.40
N TYR A 176 13.87 -1.84 -0.70
CA TYR A 176 13.37 -3.22 -0.69
C TYR A 176 14.40 -4.20 -0.12
N ALA A 177 15.67 -4.05 -0.52
CA ALA A 177 16.76 -4.88 -0.01
C ALA A 177 16.97 -4.70 1.51
N SER A 178 16.68 -3.52 2.04
CA SER A 178 16.79 -3.25 3.49
C SER A 178 15.64 -3.86 4.29
N MET A 179 14.53 -4.23 3.64
CA MET A 179 13.35 -4.82 4.26
C MET A 179 13.38 -6.35 4.28
N MET A 180 14.20 -6.98 3.44
CA MET A 180 14.36 -8.43 3.31
C MET A 180 15.47 -8.98 4.18
#